data_b0de886fd48ffea147259068d83e382b
#
_entry.id   b0de886fd48ffea147259068d83e382b
#
_cell.length_a   1.000
_cell.length_b   1.000
_cell.length_c   1.000
_cell.angle_alpha   90.00
_cell.angle_beta   90.00
_cell.angle_gamma   90.00
#
_symmetry.space_group_name_H-M   'P 1'
#
loop_
_entity.id
_entity.type
_entity.pdbx_description
1 polymer ?
#
loop_
_entity_poly.entity_id
_entity_poly.type
_entity_poly.pdbx_seq_one_letter_code
_entity_poly.pdbx_strand_id
1 'polypeptide(L)' 'MKEFIEFIAKQLVDKPDNVIVEETALDENTIKLTLKVDSSDIGKVIGMQGRNISAMRTLLTAVGAKEGHRATLHILV' A
#
# COMPACT_ATOMS: atom_id res chain seq x y z
N MET A 1 -5.16 -6.77 -6.02
CA MET A 1 -4.99 -5.55 -5.20
C MET A 1 -3.57 -5.29 -4.75
N LYS A 2 -2.89 -6.28 -4.22
CA LYS A 2 -1.53 -6.06 -3.71
C LYS A 2 -0.56 -5.66 -4.83
N GLU A 3 -0.74 -6.17 -6.03
CA GLU A 3 0.12 -5.83 -7.17
C GLU A 3 0.05 -4.36 -7.51
N PHE A 4 -1.11 -3.75 -7.34
CA PHE A 4 -1.31 -2.33 -7.57
C PHE A 4 -0.47 -1.48 -6.60
N ILE A 5 -0.54 -1.81 -5.31
CA ILE A 5 0.24 -1.11 -4.28
C ILE A 5 1.73 -1.38 -4.46
N GLU A 6 2.10 -2.62 -4.77
CA GLU A 6 3.49 -2.98 -5.04
C GLU A 6 4.07 -2.15 -6.18
N PHE A 7 3.32 -2.02 -7.27
CA PHE A 7 3.75 -1.22 -8.42
C PHE A 7 4.00 0.24 -8.02
N ILE A 8 3.04 0.85 -7.32
CA ILE A 8 3.16 2.26 -6.91
C ILE A 8 4.35 2.45 -5.96
N ALA A 9 4.47 1.60 -4.96
CA ALA A 9 5.56 1.71 -3.99
C ALA A 9 6.92 1.62 -4.67
N LYS A 10 7.07 0.72 -5.64
CA LYS A 10 8.33 0.57 -6.38
C LYS A 10 8.73 1.81 -7.16
N GLN A 11 7.76 2.65 -7.55
CA GLN A 11 8.05 3.90 -8.24
C GLN A 11 8.54 4.99 -7.27
N LEU A 12 8.24 4.86 -5.99
CA LEU A 12 8.55 5.89 -5.00
C LEU A 12 9.87 5.67 -4.27
N VAL A 13 10.33 4.43 -4.19
CA VAL A 13 11.47 4.06 -3.36
C VAL A 13 12.77 3.99 -4.15
N ASP A 14 13.89 4.09 -3.43
CA ASP A 14 15.23 3.90 -4.02
C ASP A 14 15.61 2.43 -4.10
N LYS A 15 15.00 1.59 -3.25
CA LYS A 15 15.31 0.16 -3.17
C LYS A 15 14.07 -0.67 -3.49
N PRO A 16 13.65 -0.70 -4.77
CA PRO A 16 12.44 -1.40 -5.16
C PRO A 16 12.46 -2.91 -4.90
N ASP A 17 13.65 -3.51 -4.89
CA ASP A 17 13.79 -4.94 -4.61
C ASP A 17 13.39 -5.30 -3.18
N ASN A 18 13.35 -4.33 -2.29
CA ASN A 18 12.96 -4.53 -0.89
C ASN A 18 11.47 -4.28 -0.64
N VAL A 19 10.71 -3.94 -1.67
CA VAL A 19 9.27 -3.73 -1.55
C VAL A 19 8.57 -5.08 -1.44
N ILE A 20 7.82 -5.26 -0.35
CA ILE A 20 7.02 -6.45 -0.12
C ILE A 20 5.62 -5.99 0.29
N VAL A 21 4.60 -6.56 -0.32
CA VAL A 21 3.22 -6.30 0.06
C VAL A 21 2.58 -7.62 0.46
N GLU A 22 2.06 -7.68 1.67
CA GLU A 22 1.34 -8.85 2.17
C GLU A 22 -0.16 -8.54 2.18
N GLU A 23 -0.95 -9.51 1.73
CA GLU A 23 -2.39 -9.39 1.68
C GLU A 23 -3.01 -10.39 2.64
N THR A 24 -3.84 -9.88 3.54
CA THR A 24 -4.51 -10.71 4.54
C THR A 24 -6.02 -10.47 4.44
N ALA A 25 -6.78 -11.53 4.25
CA ALA A 25 -8.25 -11.44 4.28
C ALA A 25 -8.70 -11.40 5.74
N LEU A 26 -9.41 -10.35 6.12
CA LEU A 26 -9.95 -10.20 7.48
C LEU A 26 -11.34 -10.81 7.58
N ASP A 27 -12.11 -10.71 6.50
CA ASP A 27 -13.41 -11.35 6.35
C ASP A 27 -13.71 -11.47 4.85
N GLU A 28 -14.93 -11.84 4.47
CA GLU A 28 -15.29 -12.05 3.07
C GLU A 28 -15.17 -10.78 2.21
N ASN A 29 -15.25 -9.60 2.84
CA ASN A 29 -15.31 -8.33 2.12
C ASN A 29 -14.16 -7.39 2.46
N THR A 30 -13.30 -7.75 3.40
CA THR A 30 -12.25 -6.84 3.89
C THR A 30 -10.88 -7.45 3.75
N ILE A 31 -9.99 -6.71 3.12
CA ILE A 31 -8.60 -7.12 2.88
C ILE A 31 -7.68 -6.11 3.53
N LYS A 32 -6.69 -6.61 4.25
CA LYS A 32 -5.63 -5.79 4.85
C LYS A 32 -4.37 -5.96 4.01
N LEU A 33 -3.82 -4.86 3.53
CA LEU A 33 -2.53 -4.85 2.85
C LEU A 33 -1.48 -4.25 3.79
N THR A 34 -0.36 -4.94 3.92
CA THR A 34 0.77 -4.48 4.71
C THR A 34 1.95 -4.27 3.77
N LEU A 35 2.42 -3.03 3.70
CA LEU A 35 3.53 -2.64 2.85
C LEU A 35 4.80 -2.57 3.68
N LYS A 36 5.82 -3.28 3.21
CA LYS A 36 7.15 -3.24 3.80
C LYS A 36 8.13 -2.73 2.77
N VAL A 37 8.94 -1.76 3.16
CA VAL A 37 10.01 -1.20 2.33
C VAL A 37 11.29 -1.11 3.16
N ASP A 38 12.40 -0.79 2.50
CA ASP A 38 13.63 -0.52 3.24
C ASP A 38 13.39 0.65 4.20
N SER A 39 13.97 0.59 5.39
CA SER A 39 13.75 1.62 6.41
C SER A 39 14.10 3.02 5.91
N SER A 40 15.10 3.14 5.04
CA SER A 40 15.50 4.43 4.45
C SER A 40 14.44 5.00 3.49
N ASP A 41 13.52 4.17 3.03
CA ASP A 41 12.49 4.57 2.05
C ASP A 41 11.12 4.83 2.67
N ILE A 42 10.95 4.57 3.96
CA ILE A 42 9.64 4.74 4.62
C ILE A 42 9.12 6.17 4.43
N GLY A 43 9.96 7.17 4.62
CA GLY A 43 9.58 8.57 4.43
C GLY A 43 9.11 8.88 3.01
N LYS A 44 9.68 8.20 2.01
CA LYS A 44 9.31 8.40 0.61
C LYS A 44 7.93 7.82 0.30
N VAL A 45 7.59 6.71 0.93
CA VAL A 45 6.29 6.08 0.75
C VAL A 45 5.19 6.89 1.45
N ILE A 46 5.47 7.39 2.65
CA ILE A 46 4.55 8.25 3.37
C ILE A 46 4.38 9.58 2.63
N GLY A 47 5.49 10.15 2.18
CA GLY A 47 5.53 11.41 1.49
C GLY A 47 5.42 12.60 2.43
N MET A 48 5.60 13.79 1.89
CA MET A 48 5.51 15.03 2.66
C MET A 48 4.11 15.18 3.23
N GLN A 49 4.01 15.33 4.56
CA GLN A 49 2.73 15.46 5.25
C GLN A 49 1.79 14.28 5.00
N GLY A 50 2.34 13.11 4.70
CA GLY A 50 1.54 11.91 4.48
C GLY A 50 0.79 11.89 3.15
N ARG A 51 1.16 12.71 2.19
CA ARG A 51 0.43 12.83 0.93
C ARG A 51 0.47 11.56 0.08
N ASN A 52 1.62 10.90 0.02
CA ASN A 52 1.75 9.69 -0.80
C ASN A 52 0.90 8.55 -0.25
N ILE A 53 1.00 8.30 1.05
CA ILE A 53 0.22 7.20 1.66
C ILE A 53 -1.29 7.50 1.61
N SER A 54 -1.67 8.76 1.78
CA SER A 54 -3.06 9.16 1.69
C SER A 54 -3.61 8.95 0.27
N ALA A 55 -2.82 9.30 -0.74
CA ALA A 55 -3.21 9.08 -2.14
C ALA A 55 -3.35 7.60 -2.45
N MET A 56 -2.41 6.77 -1.98
CA MET A 56 -2.50 5.33 -2.17
C MET A 56 -3.75 4.75 -1.52
N ARG A 57 -4.11 5.21 -0.33
CA ARG A 57 -5.32 4.76 0.36
C ARG A 57 -6.58 5.16 -0.41
N THR A 58 -6.61 6.36 -0.96
CA THR A 58 -7.74 6.82 -1.77
C THR A 58 -7.91 5.96 -3.02
N LEU A 59 -6.81 5.70 -3.73
CA LEU A 59 -6.84 4.86 -4.92
C LEU A 59 -7.24 3.42 -4.58
N LEU A 60 -6.73 2.91 -3.48
CA LEU A 60 -7.04 1.55 -3.03
C LEU A 60 -8.53 1.41 -2.68
N THR A 61 -9.12 2.43 -2.07
CA THR A 61 -10.54 2.44 -1.76
C THR A 61 -11.36 2.37 -3.04
N ALA A 62 -10.96 3.12 -4.08
CA ALA A 62 -11.65 3.11 -5.36
C ALA A 62 -11.56 1.74 -6.05
N VAL A 63 -10.36 1.15 -6.06
CA VAL A 63 -10.15 -0.19 -6.64
C VAL A 63 -10.95 -1.23 -5.87
N GLY A 64 -10.92 -1.17 -4.55
CA GLY A 64 -11.68 -2.09 -3.70
C GLY A 64 -13.18 -1.99 -3.94
N ALA A 65 -13.70 -0.78 -4.04
CA ALA A 65 -15.14 -0.57 -4.31
C ALA A 65 -15.55 -1.19 -5.63
N LYS A 66 -14.70 -1.08 -6.66
CA LYS A 66 -14.96 -1.68 -7.96
C LYS A 66 -14.99 -3.20 -7.90
N GLU A 67 -14.18 -3.80 -7.04
CA GLU A 67 -14.08 -5.25 -6.88
C GLU A 67 -15.03 -5.80 -5.80
N GLY A 68 -15.78 -4.92 -5.12
CA GLY A 68 -16.70 -5.34 -4.07
C GLY A 68 -16.02 -5.63 -2.74
N HIS A 69 -14.83 -5.05 -2.50
CA HIS A 69 -14.07 -5.26 -1.28
C HIS A 69 -13.72 -3.94 -0.59
N ARG A 70 -13.55 -4.02 0.72
CA ARG A 70 -12.90 -2.97 1.50
C ARG A 70 -11.43 -3.33 1.61
N ALA A 71 -10.56 -2.35 1.44
CA ALA A 71 -9.14 -2.57 1.58
C ALA A 71 -8.51 -1.51 2.46
N THR A 72 -7.65 -1.94 3.37
CA THR A 72 -6.87 -1.06 4.23
C THR A 72 -5.40 -1.21 3.90
N LEU A 73 -4.63 -0.13 4.09
CA LEU A 73 -3.21 -0.12 3.82
C LEU A 73 -2.45 0.31 5.06
N HIS A 74 -1.51 -0.53 5.48
CA HIS A 74 -0.64 -0.26 6.61
C HIS A 74 0.81 -0.33 6.16
N ILE A 75 1.65 0.53 6.72
CA ILE A 75 3.09 0.47 6.48
C ILE A 75 3.74 -0.15 7.71
N LEU A 76 4.54 -1.18 7.47
CA LEU A 76 5.32 -1.82 8.52
C LEU A 76 6.55 -0.97 8.81
N VAL A 77 6.67 -0.48 10.04
CA VAL A 77 7.79 0.35 10.49
C VAL A 77 8.65 -0.38 11.51
#